data_ac09a3f031324665027f56dbcd69b3ba
#
_entry.id   ac09a3f031324665027f56dbcd69b3ba
#
_cell.length_a   1.000
_cell.length_b   1.000
_cell.length_c   1.000
_cell.angle_alpha   90.00
_cell.angle_beta   90.00
_cell.angle_gamma   90.00
#
_symmetry.space_group_name_H-M   'P 1'
#
loop_
_entity.id
_entity.type
_entity.pdbx_description
1 polymer ?
#
loop_
_entity_poly.entity_id
_entity_poly.type
_entity_poly.pdbx_seq_one_letter_code
_entity_poly.pdbx_strand_id
1 'polypeptide(L)'
;MFTPDFYLPEHDLYIELTTMKQSLVTPKNRKLRMLREIYPDVNVRLLYRKDYQQLLAKAGYGSLEVQHLRKEDIGQILISPVELETRVRALARKISRDYRGQSIVLVGVLKGVTFFLADLARQIKVPFVIDYLDLRRYAGAQPRERVRIARDIDYPIAGRHVLLVEDIVNTGLTLDYVLSELRERGAESIEVVTLLDRPGRRLVKVPVRYVGFQSPNDYVVGYGLDYRELYRNLPFICALKASVFELAAGAHAGAGGPTVVEDLK
;
A
#
# COMPACT_ATOMS: atom_id res chain seq x y z
N MET A 1 -15.50 25.97 13.63
CA MET A 1 -15.88 24.56 13.62
C MET A 1 -14.90 23.81 12.71
N PHE A 2 -14.43 22.64 13.09
CA PHE A 2 -13.61 21.75 12.24
C PHE A 2 -14.50 20.55 11.87
N THR A 3 -14.70 20.34 10.56
CA THR A 3 -15.50 19.25 10.05
C THR A 3 -14.58 18.45 9.12
N PRO A 4 -14.15 17.25 9.50
CA PRO A 4 -13.33 16.39 8.64
C PRO A 4 -14.13 15.90 7.43
N ASP A 5 -13.42 15.66 6.32
CA ASP A 5 -14.06 15.22 5.07
C ASP A 5 -14.53 13.76 5.14
N PHE A 6 -13.84 12.91 5.91
CA PHE A 6 -14.18 11.49 6.03
C PHE A 6 -13.96 10.96 7.45
N TYR A 7 -14.74 9.96 7.83
CA TYR A 7 -14.58 9.17 9.04
C TYR A 7 -14.51 7.69 8.73
N LEU A 8 -13.53 7.00 9.29
CA LEU A 8 -13.36 5.54 9.19
C LEU A 8 -13.70 4.93 10.55
N PRO A 9 -14.94 4.43 10.76
CA PRO A 9 -15.42 4.00 12.07
C PRO A 9 -14.65 2.80 12.63
N GLU A 10 -14.17 1.90 11.77
CA GLU A 10 -13.41 0.70 12.17
C GLU A 10 -12.06 1.04 12.83
N HIS A 11 -11.54 2.24 12.60
CA HIS A 11 -10.26 2.70 13.10
C HIS A 11 -10.36 3.95 13.97
N ASP A 12 -11.60 4.39 14.24
CA ASP A 12 -11.88 5.69 14.88
C ASP A 12 -10.99 6.80 14.34
N LEU A 13 -10.96 6.92 13.00
CA LEU A 13 -10.04 7.79 12.28
C LEU A 13 -10.78 8.80 11.42
N TYR A 14 -10.54 10.07 11.71
CA TYR A 14 -10.97 11.19 10.88
C TYR A 14 -9.91 11.54 9.84
N ILE A 15 -10.34 11.79 8.60
CA ILE A 15 -9.46 12.18 7.50
C ILE A 15 -9.92 13.54 6.97
N GLU A 16 -8.98 14.46 6.93
CA GLU A 16 -9.13 15.76 6.28
C GLU A 16 -8.27 15.81 5.02
N LEU A 17 -8.89 16.15 3.88
CA LEU A 17 -8.19 16.35 2.62
C LEU A 17 -7.80 17.80 2.42
N THR A 18 -6.62 18.03 1.90
CA THR A 18 -6.23 19.36 1.43
C THR A 18 -5.67 19.28 0.01
N THR A 19 -6.49 19.73 -0.93
CA THR A 19 -6.14 19.84 -2.37
C THR A 19 -5.76 21.26 -2.77
N MET A 20 -5.83 22.21 -1.82
CA MET A 20 -5.69 23.64 -2.04
C MET A 20 -4.23 24.11 -2.20
N LYS A 21 -4.07 25.36 -2.63
CA LYS A 21 -2.76 26.04 -2.72
C LYS A 21 -2.04 26.05 -1.38
N GLN A 22 -0.71 26.06 -1.40
CA GLN A 22 0.15 26.01 -0.22
C GLN A 22 -0.20 27.07 0.85
N SER A 23 -0.66 28.25 0.43
CA SER A 23 -1.09 29.32 1.34
C SER A 23 -2.27 28.96 2.25
N LEU A 24 -3.11 28.00 1.85
CA LEU A 24 -4.26 27.53 2.62
C LEU A 24 -3.98 26.28 3.46
N VAL A 25 -2.83 25.64 3.22
CA VAL A 25 -2.39 24.46 3.98
C VAL A 25 -1.98 24.84 5.40
N THR A 26 -1.31 25.97 5.57
CA THR A 26 -0.84 26.47 6.89
C THR A 26 -1.99 26.67 7.90
N PRO A 27 -3.11 27.34 7.55
CA PRO A 27 -4.26 27.45 8.46
C PRO A 27 -4.88 26.09 8.83
N LYS A 28 -4.96 25.13 7.89
CA LYS A 28 -5.46 23.78 8.18
C LYS A 28 -4.54 23.03 9.15
N ASN A 29 -3.24 23.09 8.94
CA ASN A 29 -2.26 22.50 9.86
C ASN A 29 -2.33 23.10 11.28
N ARG A 30 -2.54 24.42 11.38
CA ARG A 30 -2.72 25.10 12.68
C ARG A 30 -3.99 24.61 13.37
N LYS A 31 -5.12 24.52 12.66
CA LYS A 31 -6.37 24.00 13.21
C LYS A 31 -6.22 22.56 13.69
N LEU A 32 -5.52 21.73 12.94
CA LEU A 32 -5.27 20.33 13.31
C LEU A 32 -4.39 20.21 14.57
N ARG A 33 -3.39 21.08 14.70
CA ARG A 33 -2.56 21.15 15.93
C ARG A 33 -3.39 21.52 17.13
N MET A 34 -4.20 22.58 17.03
CA MET A 34 -5.12 23.00 18.09
C MET A 34 -6.13 21.90 18.46
N LEU A 35 -6.65 21.17 17.44
CA LEU A 35 -7.57 20.07 17.67
C LEU A 35 -6.91 18.98 18.53
N ARG A 36 -5.67 18.59 18.22
CA ARG A 36 -4.92 17.60 18.99
C ARG A 36 -4.54 18.05 20.39
N GLU A 37 -4.35 19.34 20.59
CA GLU A 37 -4.10 19.92 21.93
C GLU A 37 -5.36 19.90 22.79
N ILE A 38 -6.54 20.19 22.21
CA ILE A 38 -7.82 20.22 22.93
C ILE A 38 -8.43 18.82 23.11
N TYR A 39 -8.26 17.96 22.09
CA TYR A 39 -8.83 16.61 22.03
C TYR A 39 -7.73 15.60 21.68
N PRO A 40 -6.85 15.24 22.63
CA PRO A 40 -5.69 14.38 22.36
C PRO A 40 -6.08 12.96 21.92
N ASP A 41 -7.27 12.49 22.30
CA ASP A 41 -7.78 11.16 21.98
C ASP A 41 -8.39 11.08 20.58
N VAL A 42 -8.62 12.21 19.91
CA VAL A 42 -9.19 12.22 18.54
C VAL A 42 -8.10 11.89 17.52
N ASN A 43 -8.27 10.75 16.88
CA ASN A 43 -7.38 10.31 15.82
C ASN A 43 -7.74 11.00 14.48
N VAL A 44 -6.94 12.00 14.09
CA VAL A 44 -7.17 12.76 12.84
C VAL A 44 -5.92 12.80 11.99
N ARG A 45 -6.09 12.56 10.66
CA ARG A 45 -5.02 12.59 9.66
C ARG A 45 -5.35 13.60 8.56
N LEU A 46 -4.31 14.35 8.17
CA LEU A 46 -4.37 15.24 7.02
C LEU A 46 -3.72 14.55 5.82
N LEU A 47 -4.46 14.45 4.73
CA LEU A 47 -3.94 13.99 3.44
C LEU A 47 -3.79 15.20 2.51
N TYR A 48 -2.59 15.35 1.97
CA TYR A 48 -2.30 16.41 1.00
C TYR A 48 -2.68 15.98 -0.42
N ARG A 49 -2.80 16.94 -1.33
CA ARG A 49 -3.12 16.70 -2.75
C ARG A 49 -2.27 15.58 -3.37
N LYS A 50 -0.96 15.58 -3.11
CA LYS A 50 -0.04 14.54 -3.60
C LYS A 50 -0.41 13.15 -3.05
N ASP A 51 -0.78 13.05 -1.79
CA ASP A 51 -1.17 11.79 -1.16
C ASP A 51 -2.48 11.25 -1.75
N TYR A 52 -3.46 12.13 -1.92
CA TYR A 52 -4.74 11.80 -2.53
C TYR A 52 -4.59 11.37 -4.00
N GLN A 53 -3.82 12.10 -4.80
CA GLN A 53 -3.55 11.74 -6.19
C GLN A 53 -2.88 10.37 -6.31
N GLN A 54 -1.92 10.06 -5.43
CA GLN A 54 -1.28 8.75 -5.41
C GLN A 54 -2.23 7.63 -4.97
N LEU A 55 -3.14 7.89 -4.04
CA LEU A 55 -4.19 6.93 -3.68
C LEU A 55 -5.13 6.67 -4.84
N LEU A 56 -5.56 7.70 -5.57
CA LEU A 56 -6.38 7.56 -6.77
C LEU A 56 -5.65 6.77 -7.86
N ALA A 57 -4.40 7.11 -8.15
CA ALA A 57 -3.59 6.42 -9.15
C ALA A 57 -3.42 4.92 -8.80
N LYS A 58 -3.15 4.61 -7.52
CA LYS A 58 -3.05 3.23 -7.03
C LYS A 58 -4.39 2.49 -7.07
N ALA A 59 -5.50 3.19 -6.99
CA ALA A 59 -6.85 2.64 -7.12
C ALA A 59 -7.32 2.49 -8.58
N GLY A 60 -6.45 2.80 -9.56
CA GLY A 60 -6.77 2.70 -10.99
C GLY A 60 -7.57 3.88 -11.56
N TYR A 61 -7.80 4.93 -10.76
CA TYR A 61 -8.48 6.13 -11.25
C TYR A 61 -7.52 7.00 -12.07
N GLY A 62 -7.95 7.44 -13.24
CA GLY A 62 -7.24 8.30 -14.17
C GLY A 62 -7.45 7.86 -15.62
N SER A 63 -7.02 8.67 -16.62
CA SER A 63 -7.23 8.35 -18.04
C SER A 63 -6.55 7.01 -18.43
N LEU A 64 -7.27 6.19 -19.20
CA LEU A 64 -6.80 4.88 -19.67
C LEU A 64 -5.78 4.97 -20.83
N GLU A 65 -5.37 6.18 -21.22
CA GLU A 65 -4.59 6.41 -22.45
C GLU A 65 -3.09 6.17 -22.31
N VAL A 66 -2.57 5.76 -21.15
CA VAL A 66 -1.16 5.37 -21.04
C VAL A 66 -0.99 3.96 -21.60
N GLN A 67 -0.79 3.87 -22.91
CA GLN A 67 -0.66 2.59 -23.62
C GLN A 67 0.79 2.09 -23.70
N HIS A 68 1.79 2.89 -23.37
CA HIS A 68 3.20 2.56 -23.58
C HIS A 68 4.09 3.03 -22.42
N LEU A 69 5.10 2.21 -22.12
CA LEU A 69 6.24 2.58 -21.28
C LEU A 69 7.02 3.72 -21.94
N ARG A 70 7.10 4.87 -21.27
CA ARG A 70 7.91 6.01 -21.72
C ARG A 70 9.08 6.18 -20.78
N LYS A 71 10.30 6.22 -21.33
CA LYS A 71 11.50 6.47 -20.51
C LYS A 71 11.45 7.84 -19.84
N GLU A 72 10.83 8.80 -20.50
CA GLU A 72 10.65 10.17 -20.00
C GLU A 72 9.74 10.26 -18.78
N ASP A 73 8.90 9.28 -18.52
CA ASP A 73 8.03 9.20 -17.34
C ASP A 73 8.81 8.77 -16.08
N ILE A 74 9.95 8.12 -16.30
CA ILE A 74 10.83 7.63 -15.24
C ILE A 74 11.64 8.81 -14.69
N GLY A 75 11.58 8.99 -13.38
CA GLY A 75 12.40 9.93 -12.63
C GLY A 75 13.69 9.28 -12.13
N GLN A 76 14.13 9.69 -10.96
CA GLN A 76 15.34 9.16 -10.33
C GLN A 76 15.18 7.68 -9.98
N ILE A 77 16.21 6.88 -10.25
CA ILE A 77 16.36 5.53 -9.68
C ILE A 77 16.62 5.69 -8.18
N LEU A 78 15.76 5.10 -7.37
CA LEU A 78 15.81 5.19 -5.92
C LEU A 78 16.49 3.98 -5.28
N ILE A 79 16.33 2.81 -5.89
CA ILE A 79 16.93 1.56 -5.45
C ILE A 79 17.37 0.79 -6.69
N SER A 80 18.65 0.55 -6.79
CA SER A 80 19.28 -0.16 -7.90
C SER A 80 19.02 -1.68 -7.81
N PRO A 81 19.23 -2.44 -8.90
CA PRO A 81 19.11 -3.90 -8.89
C PRO A 81 20.04 -4.57 -7.86
N VAL A 82 21.25 -4.05 -7.70
CA VAL A 82 22.26 -4.58 -6.77
C VAL A 82 21.83 -4.37 -5.31
N GLU A 83 21.27 -3.20 -5.01
CA GLU A 83 20.72 -2.92 -3.67
C GLU A 83 19.53 -3.82 -3.35
N LEU A 84 18.61 -4.03 -4.33
CA LEU A 84 17.49 -4.96 -4.21
C LEU A 84 17.98 -6.37 -3.89
N GLU A 85 18.88 -6.91 -4.70
CA GLU A 85 19.42 -8.26 -4.51
C GLU A 85 20.09 -8.41 -3.13
N THR A 86 20.91 -7.44 -2.75
CA THR A 86 21.62 -7.44 -1.47
C THR A 86 20.64 -7.44 -0.30
N ARG A 87 19.59 -6.61 -0.38
CA ARG A 87 18.58 -6.50 0.69
C ARG A 87 17.72 -7.74 0.77
N VAL A 88 17.25 -8.27 -0.37
CA VAL A 88 16.46 -9.53 -0.41
C VAL A 88 17.24 -10.67 0.19
N ARG A 89 18.53 -10.82 -0.13
CA ARG A 89 19.42 -11.84 0.47
C ARG A 89 19.58 -11.64 1.98
N ALA A 90 19.67 -10.39 2.45
CA ALA A 90 19.75 -10.11 3.88
C ALA A 90 18.45 -10.47 4.62
N LEU A 91 17.29 -10.14 4.05
CA LEU A 91 15.97 -10.51 4.58
C LEU A 91 15.81 -12.03 4.64
N ALA A 92 16.11 -12.74 3.54
CA ALA A 92 16.02 -14.20 3.49
C ALA A 92 16.89 -14.89 4.54
N ARG A 93 18.12 -14.40 4.77
CA ARG A 93 19.01 -14.90 5.84
C ARG A 93 18.42 -14.70 7.23
N LYS A 94 17.84 -13.51 7.50
CA LYS A 94 17.19 -13.21 8.76
C LYS A 94 15.98 -14.12 9.00
N ILE A 95 15.08 -14.24 7.99
CA ILE A 95 13.91 -15.11 8.02
C ILE A 95 14.33 -16.57 8.25
N SER A 96 15.30 -17.07 7.49
CA SER A 96 15.80 -18.46 7.62
C SER A 96 16.39 -18.76 9.00
N ARG A 97 17.01 -17.77 9.63
CA ARG A 97 17.52 -17.92 11.01
C ARG A 97 16.37 -17.94 12.01
N ASP A 98 15.41 -17.01 11.88
CA ASP A 98 14.31 -16.82 12.83
C ASP A 98 13.33 -18.03 12.81
N TYR A 99 13.20 -18.70 11.66
CA TYR A 99 12.37 -19.89 11.47
C TYR A 99 13.17 -21.21 11.38
N ARG A 100 14.39 -21.24 11.95
CA ARG A 100 15.20 -22.46 11.94
C ARG A 100 14.47 -23.63 12.61
N GLY A 101 14.40 -24.77 11.90
CA GLY A 101 13.69 -25.97 12.37
C GLY A 101 12.18 -25.93 12.20
N GLN A 102 11.65 -24.88 11.60
CA GLN A 102 10.23 -24.73 11.29
C GLN A 102 9.99 -24.71 9.78
N SER A 103 8.77 -24.99 9.37
CA SER A 103 8.29 -24.75 8.02
C SER A 103 7.35 -23.56 8.01
N ILE A 104 7.35 -22.79 6.92
CA ILE A 104 6.54 -21.57 6.79
C ILE A 104 5.66 -21.59 5.55
N VAL A 105 4.54 -20.90 5.60
CA VAL A 105 3.71 -20.61 4.43
C VAL A 105 3.97 -19.17 4.02
N LEU A 106 4.55 -18.99 2.83
CA LEU A 106 4.73 -17.67 2.22
C LEU A 106 3.45 -17.29 1.51
N VAL A 107 2.76 -16.27 1.97
CA VAL A 107 1.52 -15.78 1.34
C VAL A 107 1.80 -14.43 0.70
N GLY A 108 1.74 -14.38 -0.62
CA GLY A 108 1.95 -13.13 -1.38
C GLY A 108 0.64 -12.45 -1.74
N VAL A 109 0.57 -11.12 -1.58
CA VAL A 109 -0.58 -10.34 -2.03
C VAL A 109 -0.34 -9.84 -3.46
N LEU A 110 -1.10 -10.42 -4.41
CA LEU A 110 -0.96 -10.13 -5.84
C LEU A 110 -1.41 -8.68 -6.16
N LYS A 111 -0.85 -8.05 -7.23
CA LYS A 111 0.14 -8.56 -8.20
C LYS A 111 1.56 -8.08 -7.91
N GLY A 112 1.72 -6.95 -7.21
CA GLY A 112 2.99 -6.23 -7.04
C GLY A 112 4.10 -7.04 -6.37
N VAL A 113 3.72 -7.96 -5.49
CA VAL A 113 4.64 -8.80 -4.72
C VAL A 113 5.43 -9.82 -5.56
N THR A 114 5.00 -10.09 -6.80
CA THR A 114 5.44 -11.24 -7.60
C THR A 114 6.96 -11.34 -7.72
N PHE A 115 7.65 -10.25 -8.06
CA PHE A 115 9.10 -10.26 -8.22
C PHE A 115 9.82 -10.40 -6.88
N PHE A 116 9.39 -9.64 -5.89
CA PHE A 116 9.98 -9.69 -4.54
C PHE A 116 9.82 -11.07 -3.91
N LEU A 117 8.61 -11.66 -3.97
CA LEU A 117 8.36 -12.99 -3.41
C LEU A 117 9.20 -14.06 -4.12
N ALA A 118 9.31 -14.02 -5.44
CA ALA A 118 10.10 -14.98 -6.20
C ALA A 118 11.59 -14.92 -5.82
N ASP A 119 12.15 -13.72 -5.71
CA ASP A 119 13.55 -13.54 -5.34
C ASP A 119 13.80 -13.90 -3.87
N LEU A 120 12.88 -13.53 -2.97
CA LEU A 120 12.95 -13.87 -1.56
C LEU A 120 12.92 -15.40 -1.34
N ALA A 121 11.97 -16.09 -1.97
CA ALA A 121 11.77 -17.52 -1.86
C ALA A 121 13.00 -18.30 -2.29
N ARG A 122 13.65 -17.92 -3.39
CA ARG A 122 14.90 -18.55 -3.85
C ARG A 122 16.06 -18.46 -2.86
N GLN A 123 16.03 -17.49 -1.95
CA GLN A 123 17.09 -17.26 -0.96
C GLN A 123 16.76 -17.85 0.42
N ILE A 124 15.51 -18.16 0.73
CA ILE A 124 15.09 -18.78 2.00
C ILE A 124 15.63 -20.23 2.09
N LYS A 125 16.12 -20.62 3.27
CA LYS A 125 16.78 -21.92 3.53
C LYS A 125 15.99 -22.84 4.48
N VAL A 126 14.78 -22.43 4.90
CA VAL A 126 13.87 -23.31 5.63
C VAL A 126 12.81 -23.87 4.67
N PRO A 127 12.17 -25.01 4.99
CA PRO A 127 11.06 -25.53 4.17
C PRO A 127 9.91 -24.51 4.10
N PHE A 128 9.36 -24.34 2.92
CA PHE A 128 8.22 -23.44 2.73
C PHE A 128 7.26 -23.92 1.63
N VAL A 129 6.05 -23.40 1.72
CA VAL A 129 5.03 -23.45 0.66
C VAL A 129 4.75 -22.03 0.22
N ILE A 130 4.45 -21.81 -1.05
CA ILE A 130 4.01 -20.50 -1.57
C ILE A 130 2.54 -20.57 -1.90
N ASP A 131 1.80 -19.54 -1.49
CA ASP A 131 0.43 -19.30 -1.88
C ASP A 131 0.18 -17.80 -2.10
N TYR A 132 -0.96 -17.46 -2.69
CA TYR A 132 -1.27 -16.10 -3.08
C TYR A 132 -2.69 -15.70 -2.72
N LEU A 133 -2.83 -14.45 -2.26
CA LEU A 133 -4.09 -13.74 -2.16
C LEU A 133 -4.22 -12.76 -3.33
N ASP A 134 -5.39 -12.71 -3.98
CA ASP A 134 -5.75 -11.62 -4.89
C ASP A 134 -6.85 -10.77 -4.24
N LEU A 135 -6.60 -9.48 -4.15
CA LEU A 135 -7.52 -8.52 -3.54
C LEU A 135 -8.12 -7.62 -4.62
N ARG A 136 -9.43 -7.54 -4.66
CA ARG A 136 -10.14 -6.61 -5.55
C ARG A 136 -10.80 -5.49 -4.75
N ARG A 137 -10.73 -4.29 -5.32
CA ARG A 137 -11.45 -3.12 -4.83
C ARG A 137 -12.67 -2.91 -5.68
N TYR A 138 -13.81 -2.74 -5.03
CA TYR A 138 -15.07 -2.46 -5.71
C TYR A 138 -15.43 -0.98 -5.52
N ALA A 139 -15.71 -0.27 -6.63
CA ALA A 139 -16.27 1.07 -6.58
C ALA A 139 -17.76 0.99 -6.19
N GLY A 140 -18.21 1.85 -5.29
CA GLY A 140 -19.63 1.96 -4.91
C GLY A 140 -20.12 1.03 -3.79
N ALA A 141 -19.28 0.13 -3.28
CA ALA A 141 -19.62 -0.70 -2.14
C ALA A 141 -19.54 0.06 -0.81
N GLN A 142 -20.25 -0.41 0.21
CA GLN A 142 -20.13 0.10 1.58
C GLN A 142 -18.66 0.03 2.06
N PRO A 143 -18.21 0.87 3.03
CA PRO A 143 -16.80 0.95 3.43
C PRO A 143 -16.15 -0.42 3.74
N ARG A 144 -16.86 -1.34 4.38
CA ARG A 144 -16.42 -2.73 4.66
C ARG A 144 -16.30 -3.61 3.42
N GLU A 145 -16.99 -3.28 2.33
CA GLU A 145 -17.03 -4.11 1.12
C GLU A 145 -16.04 -3.67 0.04
N ARG A 146 -15.27 -2.60 0.30
CA ARG A 146 -14.37 -1.99 -0.72
C ARG A 146 -13.17 -2.85 -1.07
N VAL A 147 -12.75 -3.75 -0.18
CA VAL A 147 -11.66 -4.71 -0.42
C VAL A 147 -12.20 -6.09 -0.13
N ARG A 148 -12.15 -6.97 -1.10
CA ARG A 148 -12.52 -8.39 -0.94
C ARG A 148 -11.41 -9.28 -1.46
N ILE A 149 -11.25 -10.44 -0.84
CA ILE A 149 -10.42 -11.52 -1.35
C ILE A 149 -11.14 -12.07 -2.59
N ALA A 150 -10.56 -11.82 -3.77
CA ALA A 150 -11.07 -12.32 -5.05
C ALA A 150 -10.53 -13.72 -5.37
N ARG A 151 -9.30 -14.01 -4.93
CA ARG A 151 -8.70 -15.33 -4.87
C ARG A 151 -8.12 -15.53 -3.48
N ASP A 152 -8.57 -16.57 -2.84
CA ASP A 152 -8.10 -16.98 -1.53
C ASP A 152 -6.89 -17.93 -1.63
N ILE A 153 -6.23 -18.14 -0.49
CA ILE A 153 -5.20 -19.18 -0.34
C ILE A 153 -5.85 -20.56 -0.41
N ASP A 154 -5.22 -21.46 -1.15
CA ASP A 154 -5.65 -22.85 -1.28
C ASP A 154 -5.05 -23.73 -0.17
N TYR A 155 -3.87 -23.33 0.35
CA TYR A 155 -3.14 -24.12 1.33
C TYR A 155 -3.66 -23.86 2.76
N PRO A 156 -3.99 -24.93 3.54
CA PRO A 156 -4.48 -24.78 4.91
C PRO A 156 -3.38 -24.22 5.84
N ILE A 157 -3.69 -23.13 6.55
CA ILE A 157 -2.73 -22.43 7.42
C ILE A 157 -2.95 -22.66 8.91
N ALA A 158 -4.00 -23.40 9.31
CA ALA A 158 -4.26 -23.71 10.72
C ALA A 158 -3.05 -24.44 11.35
N GLY A 159 -2.56 -23.92 12.50
CA GLY A 159 -1.41 -24.43 13.20
C GLY A 159 -0.07 -24.27 12.47
N ARG A 160 0.02 -23.36 11.47
CA ARG A 160 1.24 -23.12 10.70
C ARG A 160 1.76 -21.70 10.89
N HIS A 161 3.05 -21.52 10.68
CA HIS A 161 3.68 -20.21 10.63
C HIS A 161 3.47 -19.59 9.26
N VAL A 162 2.80 -18.44 9.20
CA VAL A 162 2.54 -17.68 7.97
C VAL A 162 3.47 -16.48 7.92
N LEU A 163 4.14 -16.29 6.78
CA LEU A 163 4.87 -15.09 6.45
C LEU A 163 4.13 -14.38 5.29
N LEU A 164 3.39 -13.32 5.63
CA LEU A 164 2.72 -12.48 4.65
C LEU A 164 3.73 -11.57 3.96
N VAL A 165 3.78 -11.64 2.65
CA VAL A 165 4.75 -10.93 1.81
C VAL A 165 4.06 -9.81 1.05
N GLU A 166 4.55 -8.58 1.22
CA GLU A 166 4.00 -7.37 0.59
C GLU A 166 5.08 -6.63 -0.20
N ASP A 167 4.69 -6.02 -1.30
CA ASP A 167 5.56 -5.14 -2.08
C ASP A 167 5.77 -3.80 -1.37
N ILE A 168 4.70 -3.17 -0.93
CA ILE A 168 4.75 -1.88 -0.25
C ILE A 168 3.62 -1.72 0.77
N VAL A 169 3.97 -1.35 1.98
CA VAL A 169 2.97 -1.00 3.01
C VAL A 169 2.87 0.52 3.14
N ASN A 170 1.73 1.06 2.69
CA ASN A 170 1.41 2.50 2.74
C ASN A 170 0.52 2.82 3.95
N THR A 171 -0.80 2.92 3.74
CA THR A 171 -1.78 3.28 4.77
C THR A 171 -1.94 2.22 5.86
N GLY A 172 -1.65 0.97 5.54
CA GLY A 172 -1.85 -0.17 6.41
C GLY A 172 -3.25 -0.80 6.33
N LEU A 173 -4.24 -0.12 5.76
CA LEU A 173 -5.64 -0.59 5.73
C LEU A 173 -5.80 -1.96 5.06
N THR A 174 -5.17 -2.16 3.91
CA THR A 174 -5.21 -3.45 3.19
C THR A 174 -4.55 -4.54 4.01
N LEU A 175 -3.39 -4.24 4.59
CA LEU A 175 -2.64 -5.19 5.40
C LEU A 175 -3.41 -5.57 6.68
N ASP A 176 -4.04 -4.61 7.34
CA ASP A 176 -4.87 -4.84 8.53
C ASP A 176 -6.04 -5.78 8.23
N TYR A 177 -6.75 -5.53 7.13
CA TYR A 177 -7.81 -6.41 6.65
C TYR A 177 -7.31 -7.85 6.41
N VAL A 178 -6.22 -8.01 5.65
CA VAL A 178 -5.65 -9.34 5.35
C VAL A 178 -5.21 -10.05 6.63
N LEU A 179 -4.55 -9.33 7.55
CA LEU A 179 -4.12 -9.90 8.82
C LEU A 179 -5.30 -10.37 9.68
N SER A 180 -6.42 -9.64 9.69
CA SER A 180 -7.64 -10.06 10.39
C SER A 180 -8.19 -11.34 9.80
N GLU A 181 -8.35 -11.41 8.48
CA GLU A 181 -8.85 -12.60 7.78
C GLU A 181 -7.97 -13.85 8.02
N LEU A 182 -6.65 -13.69 7.98
CA LEU A 182 -5.73 -14.82 8.20
C LEU A 182 -5.70 -15.28 9.66
N ARG A 183 -5.88 -14.38 10.64
CA ARG A 183 -5.93 -14.75 12.08
C ARG A 183 -7.11 -15.63 12.40
N GLU A 184 -8.27 -15.38 11.80
CA GLU A 184 -9.48 -16.17 12.00
C GLU A 184 -9.33 -17.63 11.54
N ARG A 185 -8.32 -17.92 10.71
CA ARG A 185 -8.04 -19.27 10.16
C ARG A 185 -7.13 -20.12 11.05
N GLY A 186 -6.79 -19.65 12.24
CA GLY A 186 -6.07 -20.44 13.24
C GLY A 186 -4.60 -20.68 12.94
N ALA A 187 -3.92 -19.78 12.23
CA ALA A 187 -2.48 -19.83 12.05
C ALA A 187 -1.73 -19.77 13.40
N GLU A 188 -0.65 -20.53 13.56
CA GLU A 188 0.20 -20.52 14.75
C GLU A 188 0.87 -19.16 14.95
N SER A 189 1.35 -18.58 13.87
CA SER A 189 1.85 -17.21 13.86
C SER A 189 1.66 -16.57 12.48
N ILE A 190 1.47 -15.24 12.47
CA ILE A 190 1.43 -14.46 11.24
C ILE A 190 2.40 -13.29 11.41
N GLU A 191 3.43 -13.27 10.58
CA GLU A 191 4.41 -12.20 10.53
C GLU A 191 4.42 -11.57 9.14
N VAL A 192 4.87 -10.32 9.04
CA VAL A 192 4.88 -9.56 7.78
C VAL A 192 6.30 -9.25 7.35
N VAL A 193 6.58 -9.50 6.08
CA VAL A 193 7.74 -8.96 5.37
C VAL A 193 7.28 -8.05 4.25
N THR A 194 7.84 -6.86 4.17
CA THR A 194 7.59 -5.91 3.08
C THR A 194 8.89 -5.45 2.43
N LEU A 195 8.86 -5.29 1.11
CA LEU A 195 9.98 -4.71 0.40
C LEU A 195 10.13 -3.22 0.73
N LEU A 196 9.02 -2.48 0.66
CA LEU A 196 8.98 -1.06 0.96
C LEU A 196 8.04 -0.75 2.13
N ASP A 197 8.50 0.06 3.08
CA ASP A 197 7.69 0.54 4.19
C ASP A 197 7.58 2.07 4.18
N ARG A 198 6.36 2.59 4.39
CA ARG A 198 6.04 4.02 4.48
C ARG A 198 5.36 4.35 5.79
N PRO A 199 6.06 4.35 6.92
CA PRO A 199 5.43 4.59 8.23
C PRO A 199 4.78 5.98 8.32
N GLY A 200 5.32 6.99 7.62
CA GLY A 200 4.74 8.34 7.57
C GLY A 200 3.34 8.42 6.92
N ARG A 201 2.95 7.40 6.17
CA ARG A 201 1.63 7.31 5.52
C ARG A 201 0.66 6.35 6.21
N ARG A 202 1.03 5.79 7.35
CA ARG A 202 0.17 4.89 8.12
C ARG A 202 -1.09 5.62 8.59
N LEU A 203 -2.24 5.06 8.24
CA LEU A 203 -3.52 5.44 8.81
C LEU A 203 -3.85 4.55 10.02
N VAL A 204 -3.49 3.27 9.94
CA VAL A 204 -3.69 2.28 11.00
C VAL A 204 -2.36 1.62 11.37
N LYS A 205 -2.20 1.22 12.63
CA LYS A 205 -1.01 0.53 13.11
C LYS A 205 -1.07 -0.94 12.66
N VAL A 206 -0.07 -1.36 11.92
CA VAL A 206 0.11 -2.76 11.51
C VAL A 206 1.51 -3.22 11.86
N PRO A 207 1.67 -4.44 12.38
CA PRO A 207 2.99 -5.00 12.68
C PRO A 207 3.70 -5.36 11.37
N VAL A 208 4.93 -4.87 11.20
CA VAL A 208 5.81 -5.27 10.10
C VAL A 208 7.14 -5.71 10.71
N ARG A 209 7.41 -7.01 10.69
CA ARG A 209 8.61 -7.59 11.34
C ARG A 209 9.86 -7.44 10.49
N TYR A 210 9.73 -7.57 9.19
CA TYR A 210 10.85 -7.53 8.26
C TYR A 210 10.61 -6.43 7.23
N VAL A 211 11.51 -5.45 7.20
CA VAL A 211 11.43 -4.30 6.28
C VAL A 211 12.65 -4.31 5.36
N GLY A 212 12.39 -4.28 4.06
CA GLY A 212 13.43 -4.11 3.06
C GLY A 212 14.01 -2.69 3.10
N PHE A 213 13.23 -1.72 2.70
CA PHE A 213 13.64 -0.33 2.64
C PHE A 213 12.56 0.59 3.20
N GLN A 214 12.97 1.71 3.77
CA GLN A 214 12.08 2.84 3.99
C GLN A 214 11.85 3.54 2.65
N SER A 215 10.59 3.63 2.24
CA SER A 215 10.25 4.23 0.95
C SER A 215 10.10 5.75 1.06
N PRO A 216 10.64 6.52 0.10
CA PRO A 216 10.39 7.95 0.01
C PRO A 216 8.91 8.25 -0.28
N ASN A 217 8.53 9.51 -0.15
CA ASN A 217 7.16 9.97 -0.37
C ASN A 217 6.75 10.06 -1.86
N ASP A 218 7.64 9.65 -2.78
CA ASP A 218 7.36 9.67 -4.21
C ASP A 218 6.48 8.50 -4.64
N TYR A 219 5.79 8.66 -5.76
CA TYR A 219 5.16 7.50 -6.40
C TYR A 219 6.25 6.65 -7.02
N VAL A 220 6.34 5.39 -6.62
CA VAL A 220 7.39 4.48 -7.02
C VAL A 220 6.85 3.37 -7.92
N VAL A 221 7.64 3.00 -8.91
CA VAL A 221 7.37 1.91 -9.86
C VAL A 221 8.61 1.05 -10.05
N GLY A 222 8.43 -0.13 -10.62
CA GLY A 222 9.48 -1.10 -10.89
C GLY A 222 9.56 -2.21 -9.86
N TYR A 223 10.20 -3.30 -10.22
CA TYR A 223 10.36 -4.51 -9.42
C TYR A 223 9.03 -5.03 -8.83
N GLY A 224 8.00 -5.07 -9.68
CA GLY A 224 6.64 -5.49 -9.33
C GLY A 224 5.68 -4.33 -9.08
N LEU A 225 6.17 -3.19 -8.60
CA LEU A 225 5.36 -1.99 -8.39
C LEU A 225 4.93 -1.38 -9.72
N ASP A 226 3.71 -0.87 -9.77
CA ASP A 226 3.12 -0.38 -11.01
C ASP A 226 2.53 1.03 -10.94
N TYR A 227 2.32 1.55 -12.13
CA TYR A 227 1.35 2.59 -12.43
C TYR A 227 0.46 2.09 -13.56
N ARG A 228 -0.83 1.84 -13.27
CA ARG A 228 -1.82 1.34 -14.24
C ARG A 228 -1.38 0.05 -14.95
N GLU A 229 -0.92 -0.91 -14.19
CA GLU A 229 -0.38 -2.20 -14.66
C GLU A 229 0.94 -2.11 -15.45
N LEU A 230 1.50 -0.92 -15.66
CA LEU A 230 2.75 -0.70 -16.38
C LEU A 230 3.93 -0.60 -15.40
N TYR A 231 5.16 -0.71 -15.91
CA TYR A 231 6.44 -0.53 -15.22
C TYR A 231 6.84 -1.64 -14.23
N ARG A 232 6.04 -2.68 -14.01
CA ARG A 232 6.39 -3.77 -13.09
C ARG A 232 7.68 -4.50 -13.46
N ASN A 233 8.01 -4.54 -14.75
CA ASN A 233 9.16 -5.26 -15.32
C ASN A 233 10.51 -4.54 -15.16
N LEU A 234 10.54 -3.31 -14.66
CA LEU A 234 11.80 -2.61 -14.44
C LEU A 234 12.62 -3.33 -13.35
N PRO A 235 13.93 -3.58 -13.57
CA PRO A 235 14.76 -4.33 -12.61
C PRO A 235 15.22 -3.51 -11.41
N PHE A 236 14.74 -2.28 -11.28
CA PHE A 236 15.04 -1.31 -10.22
C PHE A 236 13.76 -0.65 -9.75
N ILE A 237 13.83 0.08 -8.64
CA ILE A 237 12.73 0.94 -8.18
C ILE A 237 13.09 2.39 -8.47
N CYS A 238 12.19 3.11 -9.11
CA CYS A 238 12.36 4.53 -9.44
C CYS A 238 11.12 5.35 -9.07
N ALA A 239 11.32 6.65 -8.93
CA ALA A 239 10.22 7.60 -8.83
C ALA A 239 9.56 7.76 -10.20
N LEU A 240 8.24 7.79 -10.25
CA LEU A 240 7.49 8.22 -11.42
C LEU A 240 7.35 9.74 -11.38
N LYS A 241 7.56 10.42 -12.52
CA LYS A 241 7.48 11.88 -12.56
C LYS A 241 6.08 12.39 -12.26
N ALA A 242 5.98 13.50 -11.56
CA ALA A 242 4.71 14.10 -11.16
C ALA A 242 3.83 14.47 -12.36
N SER A 243 4.43 14.86 -13.48
CA SER A 243 3.72 15.17 -14.74
C SER A 243 2.82 14.03 -15.24
N VAL A 244 3.17 12.77 -14.95
CA VAL A 244 2.37 11.61 -15.32
C VAL A 244 1.04 11.56 -14.56
N PHE A 245 1.01 12.01 -13.30
CA PHE A 245 -0.21 12.05 -12.48
C PHE A 245 -1.02 13.33 -12.73
N GLU A 246 -0.35 14.44 -13.00
CA GLU A 246 -0.98 15.74 -13.21
C GLU A 246 -1.79 15.75 -14.49
N LEU A 247 -1.30 15.14 -15.57
CA LEU A 247 -2.03 14.94 -16.82
C LEU A 247 -3.31 14.13 -16.60
N ALA A 248 -3.24 13.10 -15.76
CA ALA A 248 -4.41 12.28 -15.42
C ALA A 248 -5.48 13.04 -14.63
N ALA A 249 -5.09 13.98 -13.78
CA ALA A 249 -6.01 14.79 -12.98
C ALA A 249 -6.71 15.89 -13.81
N GLY A 250 -6.05 16.41 -14.85
CA GLY A 250 -6.60 17.43 -15.76
C GLY A 250 -7.63 16.86 -16.74
N ALA A 251 -7.50 15.61 -17.16
CA ALA A 251 -8.41 14.97 -18.12
C ALA A 251 -9.81 14.70 -17.56
N HIS A 252 -10.00 14.70 -16.24
CA HIS A 252 -11.30 14.53 -15.60
C HIS A 252 -12.11 15.83 -15.41
N ALA A 253 -11.53 16.99 -15.68
CA ALA A 253 -12.27 18.25 -15.60
C ALA A 253 -13.27 18.47 -16.76
N GLY A 254 -13.21 17.60 -17.80
CA GLY A 254 -14.06 17.70 -19.00
C GLY A 254 -15.00 16.53 -19.28
N ALA A 255 -14.90 15.41 -18.56
CA ALA A 255 -15.82 14.29 -18.70
C ALA A 255 -16.55 14.09 -17.36
N GLY A 256 -17.86 14.28 -17.36
CA GLY A 256 -18.77 14.33 -16.22
C GLY A 256 -18.32 13.52 -15.02
N GLY A 257 -18.06 14.22 -13.91
CA GLY A 257 -17.76 13.59 -12.64
C GLY A 257 -18.88 12.64 -12.24
N PRO A 258 -18.60 11.60 -11.44
CA PRO A 258 -19.65 10.77 -10.88
C PRO A 258 -20.59 11.70 -10.12
N THR A 259 -21.84 11.69 -10.50
CA THR A 259 -22.94 12.37 -9.82
C THR A 259 -22.83 12.01 -8.35
N VAL A 260 -22.56 12.99 -7.51
CA VAL A 260 -22.72 12.87 -6.07
C VAL A 260 -24.20 12.54 -5.87
N VAL A 261 -24.51 11.34 -5.47
CA VAL A 261 -25.87 10.99 -5.06
C VAL A 261 -26.07 11.74 -3.74
N GLU A 262 -26.73 12.90 -3.83
CA GLU A 262 -27.49 13.48 -2.74
C GLU A 262 -28.64 12.52 -2.46
N ASP A 263 -28.48 11.63 -1.48
CA ASP A 263 -29.58 11.01 -0.76
C ASP A 263 -28.98 10.28 0.46
N LEU A 264 -28.83 11.02 1.53
CA LEU A 264 -28.88 10.49 2.89
C LEU A 264 -29.67 11.52 3.74
N LYS A 265 -30.99 11.34 3.70
CA LYS A 265 -31.83 11.71 4.83
C LYS A 265 -31.94 10.54 5.78
#